data_c99f59016bb60ad79b94337bffc75f94
#
_entry.id   c99f59016bb60ad79b94337bffc75f94
#
_cell.length_a   1.000
_cell.length_b   1.000
_cell.length_c   1.000
_cell.angle_alpha   90.00
_cell.angle_beta   90.00
_cell.angle_gamma   90.00
#
_symmetry.space_group_name_H-M   'P 1'
#
loop_
_entity.id
_entity.type
_entity.pdbx_description
1 polymer ?
#
loop_
_entity_poly.entity_id
_entity_poly.type
_entity_poly.pdbx_seq_one_letter_code
_entity_poly.pdbx_strand_id
1 'polypeptide(L)'
;VGWFIGGAPSEFDTPVKGDFAIEFGAAVTPEFLTVLFGLTFYTAAFVAEVVRAGIQSVSAGQSEAAAALGLPKRLTMKLVMLPQALRVIIPPLTNQYLNLTKNSSLAVAVGYPDIVSVTNTALNQTGRAVECIAIVMLIYLMTSLLTSLLMNWYNKRSAIKER
;
A
#
# COMPACT_ATOMS: atom_id res chain seq x y z
N VAL A 1 -13.20 22.71 11.45
CA VAL A 1 -14.46 23.34 11.97
C VAL A 1 -15.54 22.27 12.13
N GLY A 2 -15.83 21.41 11.13
CA GLY A 2 -16.83 20.34 11.24
C GLY A 2 -16.58 19.32 12.34
N TRP A 3 -15.32 19.05 12.68
CA TRP A 3 -14.93 18.13 13.75
C TRP A 3 -15.40 18.60 15.13
N PHE A 4 -15.30 19.88 15.43
CA PHE A 4 -15.74 20.46 16.70
C PHE A 4 -17.27 20.65 16.81
N ILE A 5 -17.96 20.84 15.68
CA ILE A 5 -19.42 20.99 15.64
C ILE A 5 -20.10 19.62 15.76
N GLY A 6 -19.47 18.55 15.31
CA GLY A 6 -19.97 17.18 15.36
C GLY A 6 -19.72 16.45 16.69
N GLY A 7 -19.28 17.15 17.76
CA GLY A 7 -18.98 16.52 19.05
C GLY A 7 -17.74 15.63 18.95
N ALA A 8 -16.59 16.24 18.65
CA ALA A 8 -15.32 15.49 18.66
C ALA A 8 -15.21 14.67 19.94
N PRO A 9 -14.92 13.35 19.86
CA PRO A 9 -14.76 12.54 21.06
C PRO A 9 -13.63 13.13 21.89
N SER A 10 -13.98 13.71 23.03
CA SER A 10 -13.04 14.28 23.99
C SER A 10 -12.44 13.22 24.92
N GLU A 11 -12.98 12.00 24.88
CA GLU A 11 -12.55 10.87 25.69
C GLU A 11 -12.02 9.76 24.79
N PHE A 12 -10.86 9.23 25.14
CA PHE A 12 -10.35 8.02 24.51
C PHE A 12 -11.16 6.84 25.04
N ASP A 13 -11.76 6.07 24.15
CA ASP A 13 -12.39 4.79 24.50
C ASP A 13 -11.31 3.85 25.04
N THR A 14 -11.21 3.76 26.37
CA THR A 14 -10.30 2.83 27.02
C THR A 14 -10.97 1.48 27.15
N PRO A 15 -10.27 0.36 26.85
CA PRO A 15 -10.84 -0.96 27.00
C PRO A 15 -11.19 -1.22 28.47
N VAL A 16 -12.43 -1.58 28.75
CA VAL A 16 -12.91 -1.95 30.09
C VAL A 16 -13.25 -3.43 30.09
N LYS A 17 -12.88 -4.12 31.17
CA LYS A 17 -13.19 -5.54 31.33
C LYS A 17 -14.69 -5.65 31.71
N GLY A 18 -15.50 -6.05 30.75
CA GLY A 18 -16.88 -6.45 31.00
C GLY A 18 -17.00 -7.89 31.57
N ASP A 19 -18.19 -8.31 31.97
CA ASP A 19 -18.41 -9.63 32.56
C ASP A 19 -18.16 -10.81 31.62
N PHE A 20 -18.29 -10.60 30.30
CA PHE A 20 -18.14 -11.64 29.27
C PHE A 20 -17.14 -11.32 28.18
N ALA A 21 -16.74 -10.03 28.01
CA ALA A 21 -15.82 -9.58 26.98
C ALA A 21 -15.14 -8.26 27.38
N ILE A 22 -14.10 -7.88 26.66
CA ILE A 22 -13.54 -6.53 26.74
C ILE A 22 -14.47 -5.61 25.97
N GLU A 23 -15.05 -4.63 26.64
CA GLU A 23 -15.90 -3.62 26.06
C GLU A 23 -15.11 -2.34 25.84
N PHE A 24 -15.40 -1.63 24.75
CA PHE A 24 -14.71 -0.41 24.35
C PHE A 24 -13.22 -0.63 23.95
N GLY A 25 -12.60 0.42 23.44
CA GLY A 25 -11.22 0.40 22.95
C GLY A 25 -11.08 -0.06 21.50
N ALA A 26 -9.94 0.22 20.89
CA ALA A 26 -9.61 -0.24 19.55
C ALA A 26 -9.30 -1.74 19.56
N ALA A 27 -10.24 -2.55 19.15
CA ALA A 27 -10.06 -3.99 19.02
C ALA A 27 -9.51 -4.33 17.61
N VAL A 28 -8.47 -5.16 17.56
CA VAL A 28 -8.04 -5.76 16.30
C VAL A 28 -8.97 -6.95 16.01
N THR A 29 -9.87 -6.76 15.06
CA THR A 29 -10.86 -7.78 14.71
C THR A 29 -10.23 -8.90 13.86
N PRO A 30 -10.77 -10.14 13.90
CA PRO A 30 -10.32 -11.22 13.04
C PRO A 30 -10.42 -10.89 11.56
N GLU A 31 -11.43 -10.14 11.15
CA GLU A 31 -11.65 -9.66 9.79
C GLU A 31 -10.52 -8.74 9.36
N PHE A 32 -10.11 -7.80 10.22
CA PHE A 32 -8.96 -6.93 9.96
C PHE A 32 -7.67 -7.73 9.76
N LEU A 33 -7.40 -8.70 10.64
CA LEU A 33 -6.21 -9.57 10.51
C LEU A 33 -6.24 -10.38 9.21
N THR A 34 -7.41 -10.89 8.83
CA THR A 34 -7.59 -11.65 7.59
C THR A 34 -7.23 -10.78 6.37
N VAL A 35 -7.76 -9.56 6.31
CA VAL A 35 -7.44 -8.60 5.24
C VAL A 35 -5.96 -8.24 5.26
N LEU A 36 -5.43 -7.92 6.44
CA LEU A 36 -4.04 -7.51 6.61
C LEU A 36 -3.08 -8.60 6.12
N PHE A 37 -3.22 -9.81 6.60
CA PHE A 37 -2.35 -10.92 6.20
C PHE A 37 -2.59 -11.34 4.75
N GLY A 38 -3.85 -11.41 4.31
CA GLY A 38 -4.17 -11.75 2.93
C GLY A 38 -3.54 -10.78 1.93
N LEU A 39 -3.75 -9.48 2.12
CA LEU A 39 -3.15 -8.46 1.25
C LEU A 39 -1.62 -8.40 1.38
N THR A 40 -1.09 -8.62 2.59
CA THR A 40 0.36 -8.61 2.81
C THR A 40 1.03 -9.75 2.07
N PHE A 41 0.58 -10.99 2.25
CA PHE A 41 1.18 -12.15 1.57
C PHE A 41 1.00 -12.09 0.06
N TYR A 42 -0.19 -11.70 -0.40
CA TYR A 42 -0.46 -11.51 -1.82
C TYR A 42 0.51 -10.49 -2.44
N THR A 43 0.59 -9.31 -1.84
CA THR A 43 1.44 -8.23 -2.36
C THR A 43 2.93 -8.57 -2.24
N ALA A 44 3.34 -9.21 -1.14
CA ALA A 44 4.73 -9.62 -0.92
C ALA A 44 5.24 -10.56 -2.01
N ALA A 45 4.42 -11.49 -2.50
CA ALA A 45 4.79 -12.38 -3.59
C ALA A 45 5.12 -11.61 -4.88
N PHE A 46 4.29 -10.63 -5.25
CA PHE A 46 4.53 -9.80 -6.43
C PHE A 46 5.74 -8.88 -6.25
N VAL A 47 5.89 -8.27 -5.07
CA VAL A 47 7.04 -7.41 -4.76
C VAL A 47 8.34 -8.22 -4.82
N ALA A 48 8.36 -9.43 -4.27
CA ALA A 48 9.52 -10.31 -4.31
C ALA A 48 9.92 -10.63 -5.76
N GLU A 49 8.93 -10.91 -6.63
CA GLU A 49 9.19 -11.20 -8.05
C GLU A 49 9.71 -9.99 -8.80
N VAL A 50 9.15 -8.79 -8.55
CA VAL A 50 9.65 -7.54 -9.13
C VAL A 50 11.10 -7.26 -8.71
N VAL A 51 11.42 -7.47 -7.44
CA VAL A 51 12.79 -7.29 -6.91
C VAL A 51 13.73 -8.31 -7.53
N ARG A 52 13.32 -9.58 -7.62
CA ARG A 52 14.11 -10.65 -8.26
C ARG A 52 14.41 -10.31 -9.71
N ALA A 53 13.38 -9.95 -10.48
CA ALA A 53 13.52 -9.59 -11.88
C ALA A 53 14.43 -8.36 -12.08
N GLY A 54 14.30 -7.34 -11.22
CA GLY A 54 15.15 -6.16 -11.27
C GLY A 54 16.61 -6.44 -10.97
N ILE A 55 16.92 -7.33 -10.04
CA ILE A 55 18.31 -7.75 -9.79
C ILE A 55 18.85 -8.56 -10.96
N GLN A 56 18.06 -9.46 -11.51
CA GLN A 56 18.46 -10.28 -12.65
C GLN A 56 18.59 -9.53 -13.96
N SER A 57 17.98 -8.35 -14.09
CA SER A 57 18.10 -7.50 -15.28
C SER A 57 19.47 -6.84 -15.43
N VAL A 58 20.26 -6.77 -14.35
CA VAL A 58 21.62 -6.23 -14.39
C VAL A 58 22.54 -7.22 -15.10
N SER A 59 23.24 -6.77 -16.14
CA SER A 59 24.10 -7.66 -16.94
C SER A 59 25.23 -8.26 -16.11
N ALA A 60 25.55 -9.55 -16.37
CA ALA A 60 26.64 -10.26 -15.69
C ALA A 60 28.00 -9.53 -15.86
N GLY A 61 28.23 -8.88 -16.99
CA GLY A 61 29.44 -8.12 -17.24
C GLY A 61 29.71 -7.01 -16.22
N GLN A 62 28.66 -6.43 -15.59
CA GLN A 62 28.82 -5.45 -14.53
C GLN A 62 29.44 -6.09 -13.26
N SER A 63 29.03 -7.30 -12.92
CA SER A 63 29.59 -8.01 -11.77
C SER A 63 31.00 -8.53 -12.07
N GLU A 64 31.29 -8.95 -13.30
CA GLU A 64 32.60 -9.37 -13.76
C GLU A 64 33.60 -8.22 -13.79
N ALA A 65 33.20 -7.05 -14.31
CA ALA A 65 34.01 -5.84 -14.28
C ALA A 65 34.33 -5.38 -12.86
N ALA A 66 33.35 -5.42 -11.97
CA ALA A 66 33.56 -5.12 -10.56
C ALA A 66 34.52 -6.09 -9.88
N ALA A 67 34.45 -7.38 -10.21
CA ALA A 67 35.36 -8.39 -9.72
C ALA A 67 36.79 -8.17 -10.25
N ALA A 68 36.94 -7.79 -11.51
CA ALA A 68 38.24 -7.46 -12.12
C ALA A 68 38.92 -6.24 -11.44
N LEU A 69 38.12 -5.32 -10.89
CA LEU A 69 38.60 -4.20 -10.06
C LEU A 69 38.86 -4.57 -8.61
N GLY A 70 38.74 -5.86 -8.24
CA GLY A 70 38.97 -6.34 -6.86
C GLY A 70 37.86 -5.98 -5.88
N LEU A 71 36.67 -5.54 -6.34
CA LEU A 71 35.55 -5.22 -5.45
C LEU A 71 34.98 -6.50 -4.80
N PRO A 72 34.86 -6.54 -3.46
CA PRO A 72 34.20 -7.63 -2.79
C PRO A 72 32.70 -7.66 -3.12
N LYS A 73 32.08 -8.84 -3.13
CA LYS A 73 30.66 -9.07 -3.51
C LYS A 73 29.68 -8.11 -2.84
N ARG A 74 29.91 -7.75 -1.57
CA ARG A 74 29.07 -6.81 -0.82
C ARG A 74 29.10 -5.39 -1.42
N LEU A 75 30.28 -4.91 -1.79
CA LEU A 75 30.44 -3.60 -2.42
C LEU A 75 29.93 -3.61 -3.87
N THR A 76 30.18 -4.68 -4.62
CA THR A 76 29.62 -4.88 -5.95
C THR A 76 28.08 -4.79 -5.91
N MET A 77 27.44 -5.48 -4.97
CA MET A 77 25.98 -5.41 -4.81
C MET A 77 25.53 -3.99 -4.49
N LYS A 78 26.18 -3.30 -3.53
CA LYS A 78 25.73 -1.99 -3.05
C LYS A 78 26.01 -0.86 -4.03
N LEU A 79 27.18 -0.86 -4.69
CA LEU A 79 27.65 0.26 -5.51
C LEU A 79 27.35 0.11 -7.01
N VAL A 80 27.23 -1.13 -7.50
CA VAL A 80 27.07 -1.42 -8.93
C VAL A 80 25.68 -1.98 -9.23
N MET A 81 25.32 -3.11 -8.59
CA MET A 81 24.09 -3.82 -8.96
C MET A 81 22.83 -3.13 -8.43
N LEU A 82 22.78 -2.80 -7.13
CA LEU A 82 21.58 -2.25 -6.51
C LEU A 82 21.13 -0.92 -7.12
N PRO A 83 21.98 0.06 -7.44
CA PRO A 83 21.55 1.29 -8.08
C PRO A 83 20.95 1.07 -9.49
N GLN A 84 21.46 0.09 -10.23
CA GLN A 84 20.94 -0.27 -11.55
C GLN A 84 19.63 -1.05 -11.43
N ALA A 85 19.57 -2.04 -10.53
CA ALA A 85 18.36 -2.81 -10.25
C ALA A 85 17.19 -1.93 -9.81
N LEU A 86 17.43 -0.96 -8.92
CA LEU A 86 16.38 -0.05 -8.42
C LEU A 86 15.70 0.75 -9.54
N ARG A 87 16.39 1.09 -10.61
CA ARG A 87 15.78 1.76 -11.77
C ARG A 87 14.71 0.90 -12.44
N VAL A 88 14.93 -0.42 -12.45
CA VAL A 88 13.99 -1.39 -13.02
C VAL A 88 12.89 -1.78 -12.03
N ILE A 89 13.22 -1.83 -10.74
CA ILE A 89 12.30 -2.21 -9.65
C ILE A 89 11.25 -1.13 -9.35
N ILE A 90 11.67 0.15 -9.29
CA ILE A 90 10.81 1.23 -8.78
C ILE A 90 9.53 1.44 -9.62
N PRO A 91 9.56 1.47 -10.98
CA PRO A 91 8.36 1.67 -11.76
C PRO A 91 7.27 0.60 -11.55
N PRO A 92 7.58 -0.72 -11.59
CA PRO A 92 6.58 -1.75 -11.29
C PRO A 92 6.07 -1.72 -9.85
N LEU A 93 6.90 -1.34 -8.86
CA LEU A 93 6.46 -1.16 -7.48
C LEU A 93 5.36 -0.09 -7.35
N THR A 94 5.46 1.00 -8.12
CA THR A 94 4.41 2.02 -8.16
C THR A 94 3.05 1.41 -8.51
N ASN A 95 3.02 0.54 -9.53
CA ASN A 95 1.80 -0.15 -9.93
C ASN A 95 1.28 -1.09 -8.83
N GLN A 96 2.17 -1.75 -8.08
CA GLN A 96 1.78 -2.60 -6.96
C GLN A 96 1.12 -1.81 -5.82
N TYR A 97 1.64 -0.63 -5.48
CA TYR A 97 1.00 0.24 -4.48
C TYR A 97 -0.38 0.74 -4.93
N LEU A 98 -0.53 1.10 -6.21
CA LEU A 98 -1.83 1.46 -6.77
C LEU A 98 -2.82 0.29 -6.75
N ASN A 99 -2.36 -0.91 -7.07
CA ASN A 99 -3.16 -2.12 -7.00
C ASN A 99 -3.55 -2.47 -5.56
N LEU A 100 -2.63 -2.34 -4.60
CA LEU A 100 -2.90 -2.56 -3.19
C LEU A 100 -4.01 -1.63 -2.67
N THR A 101 -3.96 -0.34 -3.03
CA THR A 101 -4.99 0.63 -2.67
C THR A 101 -6.36 0.23 -3.20
N LYS A 102 -6.44 -0.30 -4.44
CA LYS A 102 -7.71 -0.79 -5.01
C LYS A 102 -8.15 -2.11 -4.39
N ASN A 103 -7.21 -3.03 -4.16
CA ASN A 103 -7.50 -4.34 -3.60
C ASN A 103 -7.91 -4.27 -2.13
N SER A 104 -7.66 -3.16 -1.43
CA SER A 104 -8.17 -2.98 -0.06
C SER A 104 -9.69 -3.05 0.01
N SER A 105 -10.41 -2.74 -1.07
CA SER A 105 -11.87 -2.87 -1.15
C SER A 105 -12.36 -4.33 -1.11
N LEU A 106 -11.48 -5.31 -1.31
CA LEU A 106 -11.82 -6.72 -1.12
C LEU A 106 -12.12 -7.06 0.35
N ALA A 107 -11.81 -6.15 1.28
CA ALA A 107 -12.19 -6.25 2.69
C ALA A 107 -13.69 -6.45 2.90
N VAL A 108 -14.53 -5.94 1.98
CA VAL A 108 -15.98 -6.16 2.01
C VAL A 108 -16.36 -7.66 1.97
N ALA A 109 -15.55 -8.48 1.29
CA ALA A 109 -15.81 -9.91 1.15
C ALA A 109 -15.68 -10.70 2.48
N VAL A 110 -14.91 -10.17 3.43
CA VAL A 110 -14.73 -10.75 4.77
C VAL A 110 -15.54 -9.99 5.85
N GLY A 111 -16.44 -9.08 5.43
CA GLY A 111 -17.28 -8.32 6.33
C GLY A 111 -16.59 -7.18 7.07
N TYR A 112 -15.34 -6.83 6.69
CA TYR A 112 -14.66 -5.68 7.28
C TYR A 112 -15.27 -4.37 6.73
N PRO A 113 -15.67 -3.42 7.60
CA PRO A 113 -16.30 -2.17 7.18
C PRO A 113 -15.26 -1.25 6.51
N ASP A 114 -15.23 -1.31 5.19
CA ASP A 114 -14.48 -0.40 4.34
C ASP A 114 -15.39 0.64 3.69
N ILE A 115 -14.82 1.51 2.86
CA ILE A 115 -15.55 2.56 2.14
C ILE A 115 -16.65 2.01 1.25
N VAL A 116 -16.44 0.83 0.63
CA VAL A 116 -17.43 0.17 -0.23
C VAL A 116 -18.57 -0.38 0.60
N SER A 117 -18.27 -0.99 1.73
CA SER A 117 -19.26 -1.51 2.67
C SER A 117 -20.16 -0.39 3.23
N VAL A 118 -19.54 0.72 3.68
CA VAL A 118 -20.27 1.90 4.16
C VAL A 118 -21.17 2.48 3.07
N THR A 119 -20.65 2.57 1.84
CA THR A 119 -21.41 3.09 0.70
C THR A 119 -22.58 2.17 0.32
N ASN A 120 -22.38 0.86 0.34
CA ASN A 120 -23.47 -0.11 0.11
C ASN A 120 -24.58 0.02 1.17
N THR A 121 -24.19 0.23 2.42
CA THR A 121 -25.15 0.49 3.50
C THR A 121 -25.93 1.77 3.25
N ALA A 122 -25.24 2.87 2.92
CA ALA A 122 -25.86 4.15 2.58
C ALA A 122 -26.79 4.04 1.35
N LEU A 123 -26.37 3.31 0.33
CA LEU A 123 -27.17 3.02 -0.86
C LEU A 123 -28.46 2.31 -0.51
N ASN A 124 -28.38 1.26 0.32
CA ASN A 124 -29.55 0.48 0.73
C ASN A 124 -30.53 1.30 1.59
N GLN A 125 -30.02 2.23 2.40
CA GLN A 125 -30.84 3.07 3.27
C GLN A 125 -31.47 4.26 2.54
N THR A 126 -30.77 4.87 1.59
CA THR A 126 -31.20 6.12 0.94
C THR A 126 -31.80 5.91 -0.44
N GLY A 127 -31.49 4.79 -1.12
CA GLY A 127 -31.86 4.52 -2.50
C GLY A 127 -31.13 5.39 -3.55
N ARG A 128 -30.17 6.23 -3.14
CA ARG A 128 -29.45 7.17 -4.00
C ARG A 128 -28.19 6.53 -4.60
N ALA A 129 -28.39 5.66 -5.58
CA ALA A 129 -27.32 4.86 -6.17
C ALA A 129 -26.27 5.72 -6.88
N VAL A 130 -26.68 6.71 -7.63
CA VAL A 130 -25.77 7.53 -8.45
C VAL A 130 -24.83 8.34 -7.58
N GLU A 131 -25.36 9.00 -6.55
CA GLU A 131 -24.57 9.82 -5.63
C GLU A 131 -23.58 8.96 -4.82
N CYS A 132 -24.03 7.83 -4.31
CA CYS A 132 -23.19 6.92 -3.53
C CYS A 132 -22.04 6.37 -4.38
N ILE A 133 -22.31 5.91 -5.60
CA ILE A 133 -21.28 5.41 -6.51
C ILE A 133 -20.32 6.53 -6.92
N ALA A 134 -20.83 7.73 -7.22
CA ALA A 134 -20.00 8.87 -7.58
C ALA A 134 -19.02 9.25 -6.46
N ILE A 135 -19.46 9.23 -5.19
CA ILE A 135 -18.60 9.48 -4.03
C ILE A 135 -17.47 8.46 -3.93
N VAL A 136 -17.79 7.16 -4.05
CA VAL A 136 -16.76 6.10 -4.01
C VAL A 136 -15.76 6.26 -5.14
N MET A 137 -16.25 6.49 -6.36
CA MET A 137 -15.37 6.72 -7.51
C MET A 137 -14.44 7.91 -7.30
N LEU A 138 -14.96 9.02 -6.75
CA LEU A 138 -14.18 10.21 -6.46
C LEU A 138 -13.10 9.93 -5.40
N ILE A 139 -13.43 9.22 -4.34
CA ILE A 139 -12.47 8.86 -3.28
C ILE A 139 -11.35 7.98 -3.84
N TYR A 140 -11.69 6.92 -4.63
CA TYR A 140 -10.67 6.06 -5.24
C TYR A 140 -9.83 6.81 -6.28
N LEU A 141 -10.44 7.73 -7.03
CA LEU A 141 -9.70 8.59 -7.96
C LEU A 141 -8.71 9.47 -7.22
N MET A 142 -9.15 10.17 -6.17
CA MET A 142 -8.29 11.04 -5.36
C MET A 142 -7.14 10.27 -4.71
N THR A 143 -7.42 9.13 -4.07
CA THR A 143 -6.38 8.29 -3.46
C THR A 143 -5.39 7.75 -4.49
N SER A 144 -5.87 7.34 -5.66
CA SER A 144 -5.01 6.88 -6.76
C SER A 144 -4.13 8.00 -7.32
N LEU A 145 -4.69 9.21 -7.49
CA LEU A 145 -3.91 10.38 -7.94
C LEU A 145 -2.85 10.79 -6.92
N LEU A 146 -3.21 10.84 -5.63
CA LEU A 146 -2.26 11.14 -4.56
C LEU A 146 -1.13 10.12 -4.51
N THR A 147 -1.46 8.83 -4.54
CA THR A 147 -0.45 7.76 -4.57
C THR A 147 0.46 7.88 -5.80
N SER A 148 -0.13 8.12 -6.98
CA SER A 148 0.63 8.29 -8.23
C SER A 148 1.56 9.51 -8.17
N LEU A 149 1.09 10.65 -7.64
CA LEU A 149 1.92 11.86 -7.49
C LEU A 149 3.08 11.64 -6.52
N LEU A 150 2.82 11.01 -5.37
CA LEU A 150 3.86 10.69 -4.38
C LEU A 150 4.91 9.74 -4.96
N MET A 151 4.47 8.68 -5.64
CA MET A 151 5.38 7.72 -6.24
C MET A 151 6.16 8.31 -7.42
N ASN A 152 5.53 9.16 -8.24
CA ASN A 152 6.22 9.84 -9.33
C ASN A 152 7.24 10.87 -8.81
N TRP A 153 6.92 11.59 -7.74
CA TRP A 153 7.86 12.47 -7.05
C TRP A 153 9.06 11.69 -6.49
N TYR A 154 8.78 10.56 -5.82
CA TYR A 154 9.82 9.68 -5.30
C TYR A 154 10.70 9.10 -6.42
N ASN A 155 10.08 8.67 -7.51
CA ASN A 155 10.76 8.12 -8.69
C ASN A 155 11.71 9.15 -9.33
N LYS A 156 11.25 10.40 -9.50
CA LYS A 156 12.10 11.49 -9.98
C LYS A 156 13.29 11.78 -9.07
N ARG A 157 13.11 11.65 -7.76
CA ARG A 157 14.17 11.89 -6.78
C ARG A 157 15.17 10.74 -6.70
N SER A 158 14.70 9.52 -6.93
CA SER A 158 15.53 8.30 -6.93
C SER A 158 16.17 8.00 -8.28
N ALA A 159 15.73 8.66 -9.35
CA ALA A 159 16.34 8.54 -10.66
C ALA A 159 17.78 9.10 -10.62
N ILE A 160 18.75 8.21 -10.72
CA ILE A 160 20.15 8.58 -10.82
C ILE A 160 20.32 9.25 -12.19
N LYS A 161 20.69 10.53 -12.22
CA LYS A 161 20.99 11.24 -13.46
C LYS A 161 22.20 10.58 -14.11
N GLU A 162 22.01 10.08 -15.32
CA GLU A 162 23.15 9.75 -16.19
C GLU A 162 23.87 11.06 -16.50
N ARG A 163 25.16 11.09 -16.17
CA ARG A 163 26.10 12.06 -16.72
C ARG A 163 26.78 11.44 -17.90
#